data_fc88bb2b189bbdcb1862473fe0e8647a
#
_entry.id   fc88bb2b189bbdcb1862473fe0e8647a
#
_cell.length_a   1.000
_cell.length_b   1.000
_cell.length_c   1.000
_cell.angle_alpha   90.00
_cell.angle_beta   90.00
_cell.angle_gamma   90.00
#
_symmetry.space_group_name_H-M   'P 1'
#
loop_
_entity.id
_entity.type
_entity.pdbx_description
1 polymer ?
#
loop_
_entity_poly.entity_id
_entity_poly.type
_entity_poly.pdbx_seq_one_letter_code
_entity_poly.pdbx_strand_id
1 'polypeptide(L)' 'MSDPLKVGDRVRVKAGRRIPHYPAGEGGTVNRVPQTSASGTTYYLVMMDKDNLSVTVIFKDDEIEADV' A
#
# COMPACT_ATOMS: atom_id res chain seq x y z
N MET A 1 15.67 -5.52 -9.82
CA MET A 1 14.53 -4.62 -10.07
C MET A 1 13.24 -5.30 -9.72
N SER A 2 12.43 -4.64 -8.92
CA SER A 2 11.14 -5.20 -8.55
C SER A 2 10.06 -4.69 -9.52
N ASP A 3 9.15 -5.57 -9.87
CA ASP A 3 8.01 -5.19 -10.68
C ASP A 3 7.05 -4.33 -9.86
N PRO A 4 6.26 -3.47 -10.53
CA PRO A 4 5.24 -2.72 -9.82
C PRO A 4 4.24 -3.67 -9.19
N LEU A 5 3.71 -3.28 -8.05
CA LEU A 5 2.65 -4.04 -7.39
C LEU A 5 1.37 -3.95 -8.22
N LYS A 6 0.57 -4.99 -8.16
CA LYS A 6 -0.70 -5.05 -8.90
C LYS A 6 -1.84 -5.46 -7.98
N VAL A 7 -3.05 -5.31 -8.50
CA VAL A 7 -4.25 -5.71 -7.77
C VAL A 7 -4.13 -7.16 -7.32
N GLY A 8 -4.41 -7.40 -6.05
CA GLY A 8 -4.31 -8.71 -5.46
C GLY A 8 -2.98 -9.03 -4.81
N ASP A 9 -1.96 -8.21 -5.06
CA ASP A 9 -0.65 -8.45 -4.44
C ASP A 9 -0.70 -8.15 -2.95
N ARG A 10 -0.05 -8.98 -2.17
CA ARG A 10 0.10 -8.77 -0.74
C ARG A 10 1.23 -7.78 -0.50
N VAL A 11 0.98 -6.84 0.40
CA VAL A 11 1.97 -5.80 0.73
C VAL A 11 2.08 -5.64 2.23
N ARG A 12 3.16 -4.98 2.63
CA ARG A 12 3.45 -4.70 4.02
C ARG A 12 3.89 -3.24 4.13
N VAL A 13 3.49 -2.58 5.21
CA VAL A 13 3.91 -1.21 5.44
C VAL A 13 5.41 -1.21 5.76
N LYS A 14 6.17 -0.49 4.96
CA LYS A 14 7.61 -0.38 5.08
C LYS A 14 8.01 0.80 5.99
N ALA A 15 7.31 1.92 5.83
CA ALA A 15 7.55 3.12 6.62
C ALA A 15 6.26 3.48 7.34
N GLY A 16 6.29 3.51 8.66
CA GLY A 16 5.09 3.78 9.46
C GLY A 16 4.48 5.14 9.18
N ARG A 17 3.18 5.24 9.37
CA ARG A 17 2.40 6.47 9.19
C ARG A 17 1.73 6.85 10.50
N ARG A 18 1.56 8.13 10.71
CA ARG A 18 0.88 8.63 11.89
C ARG A 18 -0.61 8.80 11.67
N ILE A 19 -1.02 9.28 10.51
CA ILE A 19 -2.41 9.61 10.24
C ILE A 19 -2.75 9.15 8.81
N PRO A 20 -3.63 8.17 8.67
CA PRO A 20 -4.10 7.27 9.72
C PRO A 20 -2.95 6.42 10.26
N HIS A 21 -3.12 5.88 11.45
CA HIS A 21 -2.05 5.17 12.13
C HIS A 21 -1.85 3.77 11.56
N TYR A 22 -0.77 3.61 10.84
CA TYR A 22 -0.37 2.31 10.28
C TYR A 22 1.12 2.13 10.54
N PRO A 23 1.48 1.42 11.60
CA PRO A 23 2.91 1.21 11.89
C PRO A 23 3.54 0.27 10.89
N ALA A 24 4.86 0.34 10.77
CA ALA A 24 5.60 -0.57 9.90
C ALA A 24 5.32 -2.02 10.29
N GLY A 25 5.18 -2.88 9.29
CA GLY A 25 4.90 -4.29 9.50
C GLY A 25 3.45 -4.68 9.30
N GLU A 26 2.54 -3.70 9.25
CA GLU A 26 1.13 -4.00 8.98
C GLU A 26 0.97 -4.52 7.56
N GLY A 27 0.10 -5.50 7.39
CA GLY A 27 -0.13 -6.12 6.08
C GLY A 27 -1.43 -5.71 5.44
N GLY A 28 -1.49 -5.85 4.13
CA GLY A 28 -2.69 -5.56 3.37
C GLY A 28 -2.62 -6.14 1.97
N THR A 29 -3.63 -5.82 1.16
CA THR A 29 -3.72 -6.29 -0.21
C THR A 29 -4.00 -5.11 -1.13
N VAL A 30 -3.27 -5.03 -2.24
CA VAL A 30 -3.52 -3.97 -3.23
C VAL A 30 -4.91 -4.18 -3.82
N ASN A 31 -5.74 -3.16 -3.74
CA ASN A 31 -7.15 -3.24 -4.14
C ASN A 31 -7.42 -2.64 -5.51
N ARG A 32 -6.56 -1.76 -5.98
CA ARG A 32 -6.76 -1.07 -7.25
C ARG A 32 -5.46 -0.96 -8.02
N VAL A 33 -5.58 -0.77 -9.32
CA VAL A 33 -4.42 -0.53 -10.18
C VAL A 33 -3.68 0.70 -9.66
N PRO A 34 -2.34 0.63 -9.56
CA PRO A 34 -1.56 1.77 -9.10
C PRO A 34 -1.82 3.02 -9.92
N GLN A 35 -1.87 4.16 -9.23
CA GLN A 35 -2.11 5.46 -9.85
C GLN A 35 -0.83 6.29 -9.80
N THR A 36 -0.53 6.98 -10.88
CA THR A 36 0.64 7.86 -10.92
C THR A 36 0.17 9.29 -11.04
N SER A 37 0.65 10.16 -10.15
CA SER A 37 0.29 11.57 -10.16
C SER A 37 1.05 12.31 -11.25
N ALA A 38 0.64 13.55 -11.51
CA ALA A 38 1.32 14.40 -12.48
C ALA A 38 2.78 14.66 -12.12
N SER A 39 3.10 14.59 -10.83
CA SER A 39 4.48 14.77 -10.35
C SER A 39 5.32 13.49 -10.45
N GLY A 40 4.73 12.39 -10.92
CA GLY A 40 5.46 11.14 -11.09
C GLY A 40 5.42 10.23 -9.88
N THR A 41 4.69 10.58 -8.84
CA THR A 41 4.57 9.75 -7.64
C THR A 41 3.55 8.66 -7.87
N THR A 42 3.92 7.42 -7.58
CA THR A 42 3.00 6.28 -7.69
C THR A 42 2.32 6.02 -6.37
N TYR A 43 1.01 5.87 -6.40
CA TYR A 43 0.18 5.60 -5.23
C TYR A 43 -0.49 4.24 -5.38
N TYR A 44 -0.57 3.52 -4.28
CA TYR A 44 -1.25 2.24 -4.23
C TYR A 44 -2.45 2.34 -3.30
N LEU A 45 -3.58 1.81 -3.73
CA LEU A 45 -4.77 1.74 -2.89
C LEU A 45 -4.80 0.35 -2.28
N VAL A 46 -4.66 0.30 -0.97
CA VAL A 46 -4.47 -0.93 -0.22
C VAL A 46 -5.57 -1.12 0.79
N MET A 47 -6.12 -2.33 0.86
CA MET A 47 -7.07 -2.69 1.91
C MET A 47 -6.28 -3.39 3.00
N MET A 48 -6.23 -2.76 4.18
CA MET A 48 -5.44 -3.25 5.29
C MET A 48 -6.14 -4.38 6.02
N ASP A 49 -5.39 -5.41 6.38
CA ASP A 49 -5.95 -6.59 7.05
C ASP A 49 -6.60 -6.24 8.38
N LYS A 50 -6.00 -5.34 9.13
CA LYS A 50 -6.53 -5.00 10.46
C LYS A 50 -7.88 -4.28 10.39
N ASP A 51 -8.23 -3.77 9.23
CA ASP A 51 -9.51 -3.09 9.02
C ASP A 51 -10.55 -4.01 8.40
N ASN A 52 -10.31 -5.32 8.42
CA ASN A 52 -11.16 -6.33 7.82
C ASN A 52 -11.44 -6.05 6.34
N LEU A 53 -10.48 -5.44 5.67
CA LEU A 53 -10.58 -5.12 4.25
C LEU A 53 -11.76 -4.20 3.93
N SER A 54 -12.23 -3.44 4.92
CA SER A 54 -13.38 -2.55 4.74
C SER A 54 -12.98 -1.11 4.43
N VAL A 55 -11.71 -0.76 4.59
CA VAL A 55 -11.20 0.60 4.37
C VAL A 55 -10.02 0.53 3.40
N THR A 56 -10.08 1.39 2.37
CA THR A 56 -8.97 1.51 1.43
C THR A 56 -8.08 2.67 1.85
N VAL A 57 -6.79 2.41 1.97
CA VAL A 57 -5.81 3.40 2.38
C VAL A 57 -4.86 3.64 1.21
N ILE A 58 -4.54 4.91 0.99
CA ILE A 58 -3.61 5.29 -0.08
C ILE A 58 -2.21 5.37 0.49
N PHE A 59 -1.29 4.61 -0.11
CA PHE A 59 0.13 4.64 0.25
C PHE A 59 0.96 5.02 -0.95
N LYS A 60 2.06 5.72 -0.71
CA LYS A 60 3.05 5.97 -1.74
C LYS A 60 3.90 4.72 -1.93
N ASP A 61 4.58 4.65 -3.06
CA ASP A 61 5.41 3.50 -3.41
C ASP A 61 6.59 3.30 -2.44
N ASP A 62 7.01 4.36 -1.73
CA ASP A 62 8.09 4.27 -0.75
C ASP A 62 7.57 3.92 0.66
N GLU A 63 6.28 3.80 0.84
CA GLU A 63 5.68 3.50 2.13
C GLU A 63 5.33 2.03 2.30
N ILE A 64 5.25 1.29 1.22
CA ILE A 64 4.92 -0.15 1.25
C ILE A 64 5.89 -0.95 0.39
N GLU A 65 5.91 -2.24 0.65
CA GLU A 65 6.73 -3.18 -0.11
C GLU A 65 5.96 -4.48 -0.27
N ALA A 66 6.38 -5.30 -1.22
CA ALA A 66 5.76 -6.59 -1.42
C ALA A 66 5.98 -7.48 -0.19
N ASP A 67 4.92 -8.15 0.23
CA ASP A 67 4.98 -9.09 1.36
C ASP A 67 5.20 -10.49 0.80
N VAL A 68 6.44 -10.80 0.54
CA VAL A 68 6.84 -12.08 -0.06
C VAL A 68 7.67 -12.91 0.90
#